data_51d38312a056b6507b264bae61278a3d
#
_entry.id   51d38312a056b6507b264bae61278a3d
#
_cell.length_a   1.000
_cell.length_b   1.000
_cell.length_c   1.000
_cell.angle_alpha   90.00
_cell.angle_beta   90.00
_cell.angle_gamma   90.00
#
_symmetry.space_group_name_H-M   'P 1'
#
loop_
_entity.id
_entity.type
_entity.pdbx_description
1 polymer ?
#
loop_
_entity_poly.entity_id
_entity_poly.type
_entity_poly.pdbx_seq_one_letter_code
_entity_poly.pdbx_strand_id
1 'polypeptide(L)'
;MKNIFRIPVDHEHYRVSIKDGKSFGSIKKFLTDEEIEKIKPLSASGNLKYWGSTPGSSNLRFWGRMEPGDEVIFYREGDYIGLGIVGATINNEKLAEYTWGRRNDGLTWQLIYFFLNIEEFKIDSSLLNQALGYSAGPVMGFSAIGEKTAKPIIEKFGGLSIFLKDFKIAKEEEIEQKIIQKPEEAEYFLLDLGKLMERKTYSPDWGRTAFGKRLEELCDFTTVDDFLPPKIVDTAKYIDVLWFENHSPEYAFEVIHKSGMQDAFVRFQNLNQFFKSSNLHIIGPLDIEGEFEKIRRKFTNISDVVKFNSYNNLIELHSSFVEVREKRENFL
;
A
#
# COMPACT_ATOMS: atom_id res chain seq x y z
N MET A 1 -27.94 9.41 -7.21
CA MET A 1 -27.27 8.46 -6.26
C MET A 1 -25.93 8.10 -6.89
N LYS A 2 -24.85 8.13 -6.13
CA LYS A 2 -23.50 7.78 -6.60
C LYS A 2 -23.47 6.34 -7.14
N ASN A 3 -22.83 6.11 -8.29
CA ASN A 3 -22.67 4.79 -8.86
C ASN A 3 -21.24 4.29 -8.64
N ILE A 4 -21.08 2.97 -8.63
CA ILE A 4 -19.78 2.32 -8.57
C ILE A 4 -19.66 1.39 -9.78
N PHE A 5 -18.62 1.56 -10.57
CA PHE A 5 -18.37 0.78 -11.77
C PHE A 5 -17.14 -0.11 -11.62
N ARG A 6 -17.11 -1.23 -12.33
CA ARG A 6 -15.96 -2.14 -12.46
C ARG A 6 -15.53 -2.20 -13.91
N ILE A 7 -14.22 -2.08 -14.15
CA ILE A 7 -13.67 -2.02 -15.51
C ILE A 7 -12.44 -2.89 -15.59
N PRO A 8 -12.38 -3.86 -16.50
CA PRO A 8 -11.13 -4.54 -16.82
C PRO A 8 -10.22 -3.61 -17.60
N VAL A 9 -8.93 -3.61 -17.24
CA VAL A 9 -7.90 -2.81 -17.88
C VAL A 9 -6.73 -3.69 -18.31
N ASP A 10 -6.12 -3.37 -19.44
CA ASP A 10 -4.86 -3.96 -19.87
C ASP A 10 -3.66 -3.10 -19.42
N HIS A 11 -2.48 -3.69 -19.42
CA HIS A 11 -1.28 -3.06 -18.92
C HIS A 11 -0.86 -1.83 -19.74
N GLU A 12 -0.91 -1.94 -21.07
CA GLU A 12 -0.38 -0.90 -21.97
C GLU A 12 -1.24 0.35 -21.96
N HIS A 13 -2.56 0.20 -22.17
CA HIS A 13 -3.48 1.32 -22.15
C HIS A 13 -3.56 1.98 -20.77
N TYR A 14 -3.52 1.18 -19.68
CA TYR A 14 -3.50 1.69 -18.32
C TYR A 14 -2.26 2.55 -18.05
N ARG A 15 -1.09 2.11 -18.49
CA ARG A 15 0.15 2.88 -18.35
C ARG A 15 0.01 4.24 -19.06
N VAL A 16 -0.41 4.25 -20.32
CA VAL A 16 -0.45 5.46 -21.17
C VAL A 16 -1.43 6.51 -20.67
N SER A 17 -2.61 6.10 -20.19
CA SER A 17 -3.72 7.02 -19.89
C SER A 17 -4.00 7.21 -18.39
N ILE A 18 -3.56 6.27 -17.54
CA ILE A 18 -3.76 6.35 -16.09
C ILE A 18 -2.45 6.67 -15.36
N LYS A 19 -1.39 5.87 -15.56
CA LYS A 19 -0.11 6.13 -14.87
C LYS A 19 0.55 7.40 -15.37
N ASP A 20 0.84 7.45 -16.66
CA ASP A 20 1.52 8.59 -17.28
C ASP A 20 0.54 9.78 -17.46
N GLY A 21 -0.69 9.50 -17.89
CA GLY A 21 -1.68 10.49 -18.24
C GLY A 21 -1.25 11.32 -19.47
N LYS A 22 -2.05 12.33 -19.81
CA LYS A 22 -1.75 13.25 -20.92
C LYS A 22 -1.89 14.70 -20.48
N SER A 23 -0.97 15.56 -20.88
CA SER A 23 -1.11 17.00 -20.65
C SER A 23 -2.31 17.55 -21.42
N PHE A 24 -3.01 18.52 -20.84
CA PHE A 24 -4.14 19.18 -21.50
C PHE A 24 -3.72 19.74 -22.87
N GLY A 25 -2.53 20.35 -22.98
CA GLY A 25 -2.01 20.90 -24.23
C GLY A 25 -1.86 19.85 -25.34
N SER A 26 -1.50 18.60 -25.01
CA SER A 26 -1.31 17.54 -26.01
C SER A 26 -2.63 17.02 -26.59
N ILE A 27 -3.72 17.08 -25.82
CA ILE A 27 -5.04 16.53 -26.24
C ILE A 27 -6.01 17.61 -26.72
N LYS A 28 -5.79 18.88 -26.38
CA LYS A 28 -6.72 19.98 -26.71
C LYS A 28 -7.14 20.04 -28.16
N LYS A 29 -6.24 19.74 -29.09
CA LYS A 29 -6.53 19.78 -30.55
C LYS A 29 -7.53 18.73 -31.03
N PHE A 30 -7.85 17.71 -30.21
CA PHE A 30 -8.84 16.68 -30.50
C PHE A 30 -10.21 16.95 -29.89
N LEU A 31 -10.32 17.99 -29.06
CA LEU A 31 -11.52 18.33 -28.28
C LEU A 31 -12.32 19.44 -28.95
N THR A 32 -13.65 19.37 -28.81
CA THR A 32 -14.55 20.49 -29.13
C THR A 32 -14.49 21.54 -28.01
N ASP A 33 -15.01 22.74 -28.26
CA ASP A 33 -15.05 23.82 -27.26
C ASP A 33 -15.85 23.38 -26.01
N GLU A 34 -16.96 22.67 -26.19
CA GLU A 34 -17.76 22.14 -25.08
C GLU A 34 -16.98 21.12 -24.25
N GLU A 35 -16.21 20.22 -24.87
CA GLU A 35 -15.37 19.25 -24.21
C GLU A 35 -14.20 19.92 -23.47
N ILE A 36 -13.64 20.98 -24.05
CA ILE A 36 -12.59 21.80 -23.43
C ILE A 36 -13.09 22.38 -22.10
N GLU A 37 -14.27 22.98 -22.07
CA GLU A 37 -14.85 23.56 -20.86
C GLU A 37 -15.08 22.50 -19.77
N LYS A 38 -15.48 21.27 -20.14
CA LYS A 38 -15.66 20.16 -19.21
C LYS A 38 -14.34 19.61 -18.64
N ILE A 39 -13.28 19.57 -19.43
CA ILE A 39 -12.03 18.85 -19.10
C ILE A 39 -10.96 19.77 -18.54
N LYS A 40 -10.87 21.02 -19.01
CA LYS A 40 -9.85 21.98 -18.59
C LYS A 40 -9.72 22.14 -17.07
N PRO A 41 -10.81 22.19 -16.26
CA PRO A 41 -10.71 22.27 -14.81
C PRO A 41 -9.94 21.08 -14.18
N LEU A 42 -10.04 19.89 -14.78
CA LEU A 42 -9.40 18.67 -14.28
C LEU A 42 -7.87 18.67 -14.49
N SER A 43 -7.36 19.55 -15.37
CA SER A 43 -5.92 19.67 -15.66
C SER A 43 -5.15 20.50 -14.61
N ALA A 44 -5.82 21.10 -13.65
CA ALA A 44 -5.19 21.92 -12.60
C ALA A 44 -4.24 21.12 -11.70
N SER A 45 -4.46 19.80 -11.54
CA SER A 45 -3.64 18.89 -10.76
C SER A 45 -2.49 18.21 -11.54
N GLY A 46 -2.28 18.57 -12.80
CA GLY A 46 -1.24 17.98 -13.65
C GLY A 46 -1.78 17.28 -14.90
N ASN A 47 -1.19 16.14 -15.28
CA ASN A 47 -1.65 15.37 -16.42
C ASN A 47 -3.05 14.80 -16.18
N LEU A 48 -3.89 14.94 -17.21
CA LEU A 48 -5.21 14.35 -17.22
C LEU A 48 -5.12 12.82 -17.25
N LYS A 49 -5.85 12.19 -16.36
CA LYS A 49 -5.99 10.73 -16.29
C LYS A 49 -7.39 10.35 -16.74
N TYR A 50 -7.48 9.41 -17.66
CA TYR A 50 -8.75 8.99 -18.24
C TYR A 50 -8.70 7.56 -18.78
N TRP A 51 -9.86 6.96 -18.90
CA TRP A 51 -10.05 5.64 -19.50
C TRP A 51 -11.20 5.69 -20.51
N GLY A 52 -11.26 4.69 -21.38
CA GLY A 52 -12.30 4.61 -22.39
C GLY A 52 -12.90 3.22 -22.52
N SER A 53 -14.09 3.16 -23.07
CA SER A 53 -14.78 1.93 -23.43
C SER A 53 -15.25 1.98 -24.90
N THR A 54 -15.31 0.83 -25.57
CA THR A 54 -15.82 0.73 -26.92
C THR A 54 -17.34 0.95 -26.97
N PRO A 55 -17.91 1.47 -28.07
CA PRO A 55 -19.34 1.76 -28.21
C PRO A 55 -20.16 0.48 -28.45
N GLY A 56 -20.38 -0.31 -27.37
CA GLY A 56 -21.32 -1.44 -27.39
C GLY A 56 -22.57 -1.11 -26.57
N SER A 57 -23.69 -1.78 -26.83
CA SER A 57 -24.97 -1.48 -26.15
C SER A 57 -24.88 -1.47 -24.63
N SER A 58 -24.19 -2.43 -24.05
CA SER A 58 -23.96 -2.47 -22.59
C SER A 58 -23.07 -1.32 -22.11
N ASN A 59 -21.98 -1.03 -22.84
CA ASN A 59 -21.05 0.04 -22.50
C ASN A 59 -21.72 1.41 -22.59
N LEU A 60 -22.49 1.66 -23.66
CA LEU A 60 -23.28 2.89 -23.82
C LEU A 60 -24.25 3.09 -22.66
N ARG A 61 -24.94 2.03 -22.22
CA ARG A 61 -25.87 2.08 -21.10
C ARG A 61 -25.17 2.43 -19.79
N PHE A 62 -24.01 1.86 -19.50
CA PHE A 62 -23.28 2.16 -18.26
C PHE A 62 -22.59 3.53 -18.32
N TRP A 63 -21.96 3.86 -19.46
CA TRP A 63 -21.32 5.14 -19.67
C TRP A 63 -22.34 6.31 -19.62
N GLY A 64 -23.52 6.14 -20.20
CA GLY A 64 -24.58 7.15 -20.16
C GLY A 64 -25.18 7.40 -18.78
N ARG A 65 -24.86 6.56 -17.79
CA ARG A 65 -25.25 6.74 -16.39
C ARG A 65 -24.12 7.30 -15.53
N MET A 66 -22.91 7.42 -16.09
CA MET A 66 -21.79 7.97 -15.37
C MET A 66 -21.94 9.48 -15.14
N GLU A 67 -21.75 9.88 -13.90
CA GLU A 67 -21.80 11.27 -13.47
C GLU A 67 -20.52 11.65 -12.71
N PRO A 68 -20.14 12.95 -12.68
CA PRO A 68 -19.07 13.41 -11.80
C PRO A 68 -19.29 12.99 -10.34
N GLY A 69 -18.24 12.43 -9.72
CA GLY A 69 -18.30 11.90 -8.36
C GLY A 69 -18.56 10.38 -8.28
N ASP A 70 -18.93 9.73 -9.38
CA ASP A 70 -19.04 8.27 -9.44
C ASP A 70 -17.66 7.63 -9.28
N GLU A 71 -17.62 6.37 -8.84
CA GLU A 71 -16.41 5.61 -8.57
C GLU A 71 -16.20 4.51 -9.60
N VAL A 72 -14.96 4.31 -10.01
CA VAL A 72 -14.54 3.27 -10.98
C VAL A 72 -13.41 2.47 -10.38
N ILE A 73 -13.63 1.18 -10.14
CA ILE A 73 -12.58 0.26 -9.69
C ILE A 73 -11.99 -0.49 -10.90
N PHE A 74 -10.67 -0.50 -10.99
CA PHE A 74 -9.90 -1.12 -12.07
C PHE A 74 -9.54 -2.56 -11.74
N TYR A 75 -9.87 -3.48 -12.65
CA TYR A 75 -9.55 -4.90 -12.53
C TYR A 75 -8.49 -5.31 -13.56
N ARG A 76 -7.49 -6.08 -13.13
CA ARG A 76 -6.47 -6.65 -14.01
C ARG A 76 -5.93 -7.97 -13.45
N GLU A 77 -5.98 -9.04 -14.27
CA GLU A 77 -5.30 -10.32 -14.02
C GLU A 77 -5.56 -10.93 -12.62
N GLY A 78 -6.79 -10.86 -12.16
CA GLY A 78 -7.18 -11.43 -10.86
C GLY A 78 -7.21 -10.42 -9.71
N ASP A 79 -6.66 -9.21 -9.90
CA ASP A 79 -6.59 -8.20 -8.86
C ASP A 79 -7.42 -6.96 -9.19
N TYR A 80 -7.93 -6.29 -8.17
CA TYR A 80 -8.30 -4.88 -8.26
C TYR A 80 -7.06 -4.03 -7.95
N ILE A 81 -6.73 -3.11 -8.89
CA ILE A 81 -5.44 -2.39 -8.89
C ILE A 81 -5.56 -0.88 -8.66
N GLY A 82 -6.74 -0.37 -8.47
CA GLY A 82 -6.96 1.05 -8.18
C GLY A 82 -8.41 1.47 -8.30
N LEU A 83 -8.70 2.67 -7.83
CA LEU A 83 -10.00 3.32 -7.84
C LEU A 83 -9.87 4.74 -8.37
N GLY A 84 -10.71 5.12 -9.33
CA GLY A 84 -10.82 6.48 -9.86
C GLY A 84 -12.15 7.14 -9.50
N ILE A 85 -12.12 8.44 -9.25
CA ILE A 85 -13.32 9.28 -9.09
C ILE A 85 -13.58 9.99 -10.42
N VAL A 86 -14.74 9.77 -11.02
CA VAL A 86 -15.13 10.39 -12.29
C VAL A 86 -15.23 11.91 -12.14
N GLY A 87 -14.62 12.65 -13.05
CA GLY A 87 -14.73 14.11 -13.13
C GLY A 87 -15.53 14.61 -14.31
N ALA A 88 -15.42 13.94 -15.46
CA ALA A 88 -16.16 14.27 -16.66
C ALA A 88 -16.25 13.06 -17.61
N THR A 89 -17.26 13.07 -18.50
CA THR A 89 -17.40 12.08 -19.57
C THR A 89 -17.55 12.77 -20.92
N ILE A 90 -16.92 12.21 -21.96
CA ILE A 90 -17.08 12.63 -23.36
C ILE A 90 -17.13 11.43 -24.30
N ASN A 91 -17.80 11.60 -25.43
CA ASN A 91 -17.76 10.60 -26.52
C ASN A 91 -16.90 11.18 -27.65
N ASN A 92 -15.63 10.77 -27.72
CA ASN A 92 -14.67 11.36 -28.62
C ASN A 92 -13.77 10.31 -29.28
N GLU A 93 -14.09 9.97 -30.52
CA GLU A 93 -13.36 8.99 -31.32
C GLU A 93 -11.92 9.43 -31.64
N LYS A 94 -11.71 10.72 -31.96
CA LYS A 94 -10.41 11.25 -32.34
C LYS A 94 -9.42 11.21 -31.19
N LEU A 95 -9.85 11.58 -30.00
CA LEU A 95 -9.02 11.49 -28.79
C LEU A 95 -8.71 10.05 -28.41
N ALA A 96 -9.69 9.15 -28.53
CA ALA A 96 -9.51 7.73 -28.26
C ALA A 96 -8.48 7.10 -29.23
N GLU A 97 -8.61 7.38 -30.53
CA GLU A 97 -7.67 6.91 -31.54
C GLU A 97 -6.25 7.43 -31.32
N TYR A 98 -6.11 8.71 -30.99
CA TYR A 98 -4.81 9.30 -30.63
C TYR A 98 -4.17 8.63 -29.40
N THR A 99 -4.99 8.23 -28.42
CA THR A 99 -4.50 7.72 -27.14
C THR A 99 -4.18 6.23 -27.20
N TRP A 100 -5.06 5.43 -27.80
CA TRP A 100 -5.02 3.96 -27.74
C TRP A 100 -5.04 3.29 -29.11
N GLY A 101 -5.21 4.07 -30.20
CA GLY A 101 -5.35 3.52 -31.57
C GLY A 101 -6.73 2.92 -31.83
N ARG A 102 -6.77 1.97 -32.79
CA ARG A 102 -7.97 1.22 -33.15
C ARG A 102 -7.76 -0.27 -32.94
N ARG A 103 -8.85 -0.93 -32.62
CA ARG A 103 -8.93 -2.39 -32.58
C ARG A 103 -8.98 -2.97 -34.00
N ASN A 104 -8.77 -4.27 -34.12
CA ASN A 104 -8.85 -4.99 -35.43
C ASN A 104 -10.23 -4.91 -36.09
N ASP A 105 -11.29 -4.67 -35.29
CA ASP A 105 -12.67 -4.47 -35.80
C ASP A 105 -12.97 -3.00 -36.18
N GLY A 106 -11.96 -2.12 -36.16
CA GLY A 106 -12.07 -0.71 -36.52
C GLY A 106 -12.62 0.18 -35.41
N LEU A 107 -13.10 -0.38 -34.30
CA LEU A 107 -13.61 0.39 -33.15
C LEU A 107 -12.47 0.98 -32.33
N THR A 108 -12.78 2.01 -31.57
CA THR A 108 -11.86 2.57 -30.54
C THR A 108 -12.61 2.78 -29.23
N TRP A 109 -11.90 3.15 -28.17
CA TRP A 109 -12.45 3.33 -26.82
C TRP A 109 -13.03 4.73 -26.60
N GLN A 110 -13.90 5.17 -27.49
CA GLN A 110 -14.40 6.54 -27.59
C GLN A 110 -15.32 7.02 -26.47
N LEU A 111 -15.90 6.09 -25.68
CA LEU A 111 -16.69 6.42 -24.50
C LEU A 111 -15.73 6.74 -23.34
N ILE A 112 -15.23 7.96 -23.29
CA ILE A 112 -14.14 8.38 -22.41
C ILE A 112 -14.72 8.95 -21.12
N TYR A 113 -14.07 8.66 -19.99
CA TYR A 113 -14.31 9.25 -18.68
C TYR A 113 -12.99 9.66 -18.04
N PHE A 114 -12.92 10.91 -17.59
CA PHE A 114 -11.77 11.54 -16.94
C PHE A 114 -11.92 11.43 -15.43
N PHE A 115 -10.79 11.36 -14.74
CA PHE A 115 -10.76 11.21 -13.30
C PHE A 115 -10.29 12.47 -12.60
N LEU A 116 -10.97 12.82 -11.49
CA LEU A 116 -10.53 13.86 -10.54
C LEU A 116 -9.33 13.38 -9.74
N ASN A 117 -9.37 12.13 -9.31
CA ASN A 117 -8.35 11.46 -8.51
C ASN A 117 -8.31 9.98 -8.84
N ILE A 118 -7.13 9.38 -8.69
CA ILE A 118 -6.93 7.93 -8.77
C ILE A 118 -6.08 7.51 -7.58
N GLU A 119 -6.55 6.50 -6.87
CA GLU A 119 -5.82 5.81 -5.81
C GLU A 119 -5.40 4.44 -6.32
N GLU A 120 -4.10 4.14 -6.32
CA GLU A 120 -3.57 2.84 -6.71
C GLU A 120 -3.43 1.94 -5.47
N PHE A 121 -3.81 0.69 -5.61
CA PHE A 121 -3.67 -0.37 -4.62
C PHE A 121 -3.66 -1.72 -5.33
N LYS A 122 -3.44 -2.79 -4.58
CA LYS A 122 -3.60 -4.16 -5.09
C LYS A 122 -4.38 -4.98 -4.07
N ILE A 123 -5.52 -5.53 -4.51
CA ILE A 123 -6.39 -6.40 -3.69
C ILE A 123 -6.82 -7.57 -4.57
N ASP A 124 -6.63 -8.79 -4.09
CA ASP A 124 -7.15 -9.99 -4.75
C ASP A 124 -8.67 -9.87 -4.99
N SER A 125 -9.09 -10.08 -6.24
CA SER A 125 -10.48 -9.84 -6.62
C SER A 125 -11.45 -10.83 -6.00
N SER A 126 -11.02 -12.03 -5.65
CA SER A 126 -11.88 -13.04 -5.00
C SER A 126 -12.23 -12.61 -3.58
N LEU A 127 -11.27 -12.05 -2.85
CA LEU A 127 -11.47 -11.52 -1.50
C LEU A 127 -12.44 -10.33 -1.50
N LEU A 128 -12.20 -9.37 -2.38
CA LEU A 128 -13.08 -8.19 -2.46
C LEU A 128 -14.45 -8.56 -3.00
N ASN A 129 -14.56 -9.41 -4.00
CA ASN A 129 -15.84 -9.88 -4.51
C ASN A 129 -16.67 -10.59 -3.43
N GLN A 130 -16.03 -11.43 -2.60
CA GLN A 130 -16.70 -12.08 -1.47
C GLN A 130 -17.25 -11.03 -0.48
N ALA A 131 -16.45 -10.01 -0.12
CA ALA A 131 -16.89 -8.93 0.77
C ALA A 131 -18.05 -8.09 0.16
N LEU A 132 -18.08 -7.98 -1.16
CA LEU A 132 -19.15 -7.31 -1.91
C LEU A 132 -20.37 -8.22 -2.18
N GLY A 133 -20.35 -9.47 -1.73
CA GLY A 133 -21.44 -10.44 -1.95
C GLY A 133 -21.53 -10.97 -3.38
N TYR A 134 -20.43 -10.92 -4.15
CA TYR A 134 -20.33 -11.54 -5.47
C TYR A 134 -19.65 -12.90 -5.41
N SER A 135 -19.99 -13.78 -6.35
CA SER A 135 -19.23 -15.00 -6.57
C SER A 135 -17.83 -14.68 -7.10
N ALA A 136 -16.85 -15.52 -6.78
CA ALA A 136 -15.52 -15.42 -7.36
C ALA A 136 -15.58 -15.57 -8.88
N GLY A 137 -14.86 -14.70 -9.60
CA GLY A 137 -14.79 -14.75 -11.06
C GLY A 137 -14.21 -13.45 -11.65
N PRO A 138 -13.68 -13.52 -12.87
CA PRO A 138 -13.09 -12.36 -13.54
C PRO A 138 -14.15 -11.31 -13.88
N VAL A 139 -13.73 -10.04 -13.89
CA VAL A 139 -14.55 -8.95 -14.42
C VAL A 139 -14.50 -9.00 -15.95
N MET A 140 -15.57 -9.47 -16.57
CA MET A 140 -15.61 -9.75 -18.03
C MET A 140 -15.81 -8.50 -18.89
N GLY A 141 -16.08 -7.32 -18.33
CA GLY A 141 -16.29 -6.10 -19.09
C GLY A 141 -16.69 -4.93 -18.21
N PHE A 142 -16.92 -3.79 -18.83
CA PHE A 142 -17.44 -2.61 -18.15
C PHE A 142 -18.82 -2.91 -17.56
N SER A 143 -18.96 -2.79 -16.25
CA SER A 143 -20.18 -3.10 -15.52
C SER A 143 -20.36 -2.18 -14.29
N ALA A 144 -21.61 -2.00 -13.85
CA ALA A 144 -21.89 -1.35 -12.59
C ALA A 144 -22.00 -2.39 -11.45
N ILE A 145 -21.55 -2.02 -10.26
CA ILE A 145 -21.89 -2.75 -9.03
C ILE A 145 -23.40 -2.61 -8.81
N GLY A 146 -24.09 -3.72 -8.59
CA GLY A 146 -25.54 -3.73 -8.43
C GLY A 146 -26.00 -2.87 -7.25
N GLU A 147 -27.16 -2.22 -7.37
CA GLU A 147 -27.69 -1.30 -6.37
C GLU A 147 -27.79 -1.94 -4.97
N LYS A 148 -28.16 -3.22 -4.88
CA LYS A 148 -28.22 -3.95 -3.60
C LYS A 148 -26.88 -3.99 -2.85
N THR A 149 -25.76 -3.99 -3.57
CA THR A 149 -24.40 -3.98 -3.01
C THR A 149 -23.88 -2.55 -2.85
N ALA A 150 -24.08 -1.70 -3.85
CA ALA A 150 -23.55 -0.32 -3.86
C ALA A 150 -24.21 0.55 -2.79
N LYS A 151 -25.53 0.44 -2.61
CA LYS A 151 -26.31 1.27 -1.68
C LYS A 151 -25.82 1.18 -0.23
N PRO A 152 -25.66 -0.01 0.39
CA PRO A 152 -25.12 -0.12 1.75
C PRO A 152 -23.72 0.47 1.91
N ILE A 153 -22.85 0.31 0.88
CA ILE A 153 -21.49 0.86 0.88
C ILE A 153 -21.55 2.40 0.88
N ILE A 154 -22.37 2.96 0.01
CA ILE A 154 -22.51 4.42 -0.11
C ILE A 154 -23.14 5.01 1.15
N GLU A 155 -24.19 4.38 1.70
CA GLU A 155 -24.85 4.86 2.91
C GLU A 155 -23.98 4.79 4.15
N LYS A 156 -23.21 3.71 4.31
CA LYS A 156 -22.36 3.49 5.50
C LYS A 156 -21.02 4.21 5.40
N PHE A 157 -20.36 4.19 4.23
CA PHE A 157 -18.98 4.66 4.04
C PHE A 157 -18.88 5.90 3.15
N GLY A 158 -19.96 6.37 2.55
CA GLY A 158 -19.94 7.48 1.59
C GLY A 158 -19.39 7.10 0.21
N GLY A 159 -18.92 5.87 0.02
CA GLY A 159 -18.39 5.34 -1.23
C GLY A 159 -17.44 4.17 -1.05
N LEU A 160 -16.99 3.63 -2.18
CA LEU A 160 -16.10 2.46 -2.21
C LEU A 160 -14.68 2.79 -1.68
N SER A 161 -14.20 4.03 -1.87
CA SER A 161 -12.86 4.44 -1.41
C SER A 161 -12.67 4.25 0.10
N ILE A 162 -13.63 4.70 0.91
CA ILE A 162 -13.55 4.54 2.38
C ILE A 162 -13.77 3.09 2.77
N PHE A 163 -14.74 2.40 2.14
CA PHE A 163 -14.94 0.97 2.36
C PHE A 163 -13.66 0.15 2.10
N LEU A 164 -12.91 0.44 1.04
CA LEU A 164 -11.67 -0.26 0.71
C LEU A 164 -10.57 -0.02 1.73
N LYS A 165 -10.48 1.17 2.30
CA LYS A 165 -9.54 1.47 3.39
C LYS A 165 -9.85 0.62 4.62
N ASP A 166 -11.09 0.63 5.07
CA ASP A 166 -11.53 -0.19 6.21
C ASP A 166 -11.34 -1.69 5.93
N PHE A 167 -11.67 -2.13 4.70
CA PHE A 167 -11.49 -3.53 4.29
C PHE A 167 -10.02 -3.96 4.31
N LYS A 168 -9.12 -3.10 3.81
CA LYS A 168 -7.68 -3.37 3.79
C LYS A 168 -7.14 -3.45 5.22
N ILE A 169 -7.47 -2.50 6.08
CA ILE A 169 -7.09 -2.50 7.50
C ILE A 169 -7.55 -3.78 8.18
N ALA A 170 -8.84 -4.15 8.03
CA ALA A 170 -9.37 -5.36 8.65
C ALA A 170 -8.68 -6.66 8.16
N LYS A 171 -8.27 -6.72 6.88
CA LYS A 171 -7.53 -7.87 6.34
C LYS A 171 -6.08 -7.92 6.84
N GLU A 172 -5.43 -6.79 6.92
CA GLU A 172 -4.07 -6.68 7.50
C GLU A 172 -4.08 -7.12 8.96
N GLU A 173 -5.03 -6.64 9.77
CA GLU A 173 -5.21 -7.05 11.16
C GLU A 173 -5.50 -8.56 11.29
N GLU A 174 -6.31 -9.16 10.40
CA GLU A 174 -6.58 -10.61 10.39
C GLU A 174 -5.32 -11.44 10.13
N ILE A 175 -4.43 -10.98 9.24
CA ILE A 175 -3.15 -11.64 8.94
C ILE A 175 -2.19 -11.48 10.12
N GLU A 176 -2.05 -10.27 10.65
CA GLU A 176 -1.20 -9.99 11.79
C GLU A 176 -1.55 -10.86 12.99
N GLN A 177 -2.83 -10.93 13.36
CA GLN A 177 -3.32 -11.72 14.49
C GLN A 177 -3.14 -13.24 14.34
N LYS A 178 -2.99 -13.73 13.10
CA LYS A 178 -2.76 -15.18 12.85
C LYS A 178 -1.28 -15.56 12.94
N ILE A 179 -0.36 -14.66 12.61
CA ILE A 179 1.07 -14.97 12.48
C ILE A 179 1.86 -14.45 13.69
N ILE A 180 1.62 -13.21 14.09
CA ILE A 180 2.31 -12.58 15.23
C ILE A 180 1.31 -12.35 16.36
N GLN A 181 1.34 -13.23 17.35
CA GLN A 181 0.47 -13.16 18.54
C GLN A 181 1.20 -12.63 19.76
N LYS A 182 2.54 -12.66 19.73
CA LYS A 182 3.43 -12.28 20.84
C LYS A 182 4.61 -11.46 20.33
N PRO A 183 5.17 -10.56 21.15
CA PRO A 183 6.33 -9.75 20.78
C PRO A 183 7.52 -10.57 20.27
N GLU A 184 7.85 -11.68 20.93
CA GLU A 184 8.97 -12.55 20.54
C GLU A 184 8.84 -13.15 19.15
N GLU A 185 7.64 -13.24 18.60
CA GLU A 185 7.41 -13.69 17.21
C GLU A 185 7.78 -12.58 16.20
N ALA A 186 7.55 -11.32 16.54
CA ALA A 186 8.04 -10.19 15.74
C ALA A 186 9.57 -10.06 15.84
N GLU A 187 10.12 -10.23 17.05
CA GLU A 187 11.58 -10.25 17.24
C GLU A 187 12.24 -11.34 16.40
N TYR A 188 11.65 -12.55 16.34
CA TYR A 188 12.13 -13.63 15.47
C TYR A 188 12.22 -13.20 14.01
N PHE A 189 11.16 -12.60 13.45
CA PHE A 189 11.17 -12.12 12.08
C PHE A 189 12.24 -11.04 11.86
N LEU A 190 12.43 -10.11 12.81
CA LEU A 190 13.46 -9.07 12.72
C LEU A 190 14.87 -9.66 12.76
N LEU A 191 15.12 -10.60 13.64
CA LEU A 191 16.44 -11.25 13.76
C LEU A 191 16.76 -12.06 12.50
N ASP A 192 15.81 -12.86 12.00
CA ASP A 192 15.99 -13.65 10.77
C ASP A 192 16.16 -12.75 9.54
N LEU A 193 15.40 -11.67 9.44
CA LEU A 193 15.56 -10.67 8.39
C LEU A 193 16.94 -10.00 8.44
N GLY A 194 17.45 -9.70 9.64
CA GLY A 194 18.82 -9.18 9.82
C GLY A 194 19.87 -10.15 9.25
N LYS A 195 19.72 -11.45 9.52
CA LYS A 195 20.57 -12.49 8.92
C LYS A 195 20.46 -12.54 7.40
N LEU A 196 19.24 -12.50 6.86
CA LEU A 196 18.99 -12.47 5.41
C LEU A 196 19.67 -11.27 4.73
N MET A 197 19.75 -10.14 5.44
CA MET A 197 20.42 -8.91 5.00
C MET A 197 21.91 -8.84 5.35
N GLU A 198 22.50 -9.94 5.82
CA GLU A 198 23.92 -10.06 6.19
C GLU A 198 24.33 -9.08 7.32
N ARG A 199 23.40 -8.73 8.22
CA ARG A 199 23.64 -7.91 9.39
C ARG A 199 23.96 -8.77 10.60
N LYS A 200 24.79 -8.23 11.51
CA LYS A 200 24.98 -8.82 12.83
C LYS A 200 23.83 -8.41 13.76
N THR A 201 23.27 -9.36 14.47
CA THR A 201 22.01 -9.19 15.20
C THR A 201 22.19 -9.37 16.70
N TYR A 202 21.38 -8.61 17.46
CA TYR A 202 21.29 -8.68 18.92
C TYR A 202 19.82 -8.54 19.35
N SER A 203 19.44 -9.28 20.40
CA SER A 203 18.24 -9.05 21.20
C SER A 203 18.56 -9.32 22.68
N PRO A 204 18.04 -8.51 23.63
CA PRO A 204 18.11 -8.82 25.06
C PRO A 204 17.31 -10.07 25.42
N ASP A 205 16.31 -10.41 24.64
CA ASP A 205 15.40 -11.53 24.82
C ASP A 205 15.86 -12.82 24.16
N TRP A 206 17.17 -12.93 23.84
CA TRP A 206 17.80 -14.07 23.17
C TRP A 206 17.43 -15.43 23.79
N GLY A 207 17.11 -15.50 25.10
CA GLY A 207 16.67 -16.72 25.79
C GLY A 207 15.23 -17.14 25.51
N ARG A 208 14.39 -16.27 24.91
CA ARG A 208 12.99 -16.60 24.56
C ARG A 208 12.89 -17.51 23.34
N THR A 209 11.70 -18.07 23.15
CA THR A 209 11.40 -19.00 22.07
C THR A 209 10.23 -18.46 21.24
N ALA A 210 10.41 -18.43 19.92
CA ALA A 210 9.36 -18.12 18.94
C ALA A 210 9.36 -19.21 17.85
N PHE A 211 8.18 -19.64 17.43
CA PHE A 211 8.00 -20.69 16.40
C PHE A 211 8.80 -21.97 16.67
N GLY A 212 8.96 -22.33 17.95
CA GLY A 212 9.70 -23.53 18.37
C GLY A 212 11.23 -23.42 18.33
N LYS A 213 11.79 -22.24 18.03
CA LYS A 213 13.24 -21.95 18.00
C LYS A 213 13.60 -20.93 19.06
N ARG A 214 14.80 -21.03 19.64
CA ARG A 214 15.32 -19.99 20.54
C ARG A 214 15.81 -18.80 19.73
N LEU A 215 15.57 -17.59 20.20
CA LEU A 215 16.05 -16.36 19.54
C LEU A 215 17.60 -16.29 19.54
N GLU A 216 18.25 -16.95 20.51
CA GLU A 216 19.71 -17.11 20.57
C GLU A 216 20.31 -17.66 19.26
N GLU A 217 19.62 -18.55 18.55
CA GLU A 217 20.07 -19.12 17.28
C GLU A 217 20.19 -18.07 16.17
N LEU A 218 19.49 -16.96 16.31
CA LEU A 218 19.49 -15.84 15.38
C LEU A 218 20.34 -14.66 15.84
N CYS A 219 20.81 -14.63 17.11
CA CYS A 219 21.65 -13.57 17.62
C CYS A 219 23.14 -13.84 17.33
N ASP A 220 23.85 -12.84 16.82
CA ASP A 220 25.33 -12.87 16.75
C ASP A 220 25.95 -12.40 18.05
N PHE A 221 25.23 -11.58 18.81
CA PHE A 221 25.68 -11.04 20.09
C PHE A 221 24.63 -11.30 21.17
N THR A 222 25.06 -11.73 22.35
CA THR A 222 24.23 -11.87 23.55
C THR A 222 24.40 -10.70 24.52
N THR A 223 25.39 -9.84 24.27
CA THR A 223 25.64 -8.59 25.00
C THR A 223 26.14 -7.51 24.04
N VAL A 224 25.93 -6.26 24.40
CA VAL A 224 26.45 -5.09 23.68
C VAL A 224 27.54 -4.36 24.46
N ASP A 225 27.90 -4.88 25.65
CA ASP A 225 28.81 -4.23 26.57
C ASP A 225 30.25 -4.05 26.02
N ASP A 226 30.69 -4.97 25.16
CA ASP A 226 32.06 -5.03 24.68
C ASP A 226 32.37 -4.00 23.57
N PHE A 227 31.34 -3.46 22.90
CA PHE A 227 31.55 -2.63 21.70
C PHE A 227 30.73 -1.33 21.68
N LEU A 228 29.76 -1.16 22.57
CA LEU A 228 29.07 0.12 22.70
C LEU A 228 29.70 0.98 23.80
N PRO A 229 29.67 2.32 23.66
CA PRO A 229 30.14 3.22 24.71
C PRO A 229 29.37 2.99 26.02
N PRO A 230 30.03 2.96 27.19
CA PRO A 230 29.37 2.68 28.49
C PRO A 230 28.14 3.54 28.78
N LYS A 231 28.14 4.80 28.32
CA LYS A 231 27.01 5.74 28.50
C LYS A 231 25.73 5.34 27.78
N ILE A 232 25.85 4.52 26.73
CA ILE A 232 24.68 4.09 25.93
C ILE A 232 24.29 2.65 26.19
N VAL A 233 25.22 1.82 26.70
CA VAL A 233 24.96 0.41 27.02
C VAL A 233 23.71 0.24 27.87
N ASP A 234 23.58 1.05 28.94
CA ASP A 234 22.43 0.98 29.85
C ASP A 234 21.08 1.28 29.23
N THR A 235 21.08 1.86 28.00
CA THR A 235 19.87 2.07 27.22
C THR A 235 19.79 1.05 26.09
N ALA A 236 20.86 0.86 25.32
CA ALA A 236 20.88 0.01 24.14
C ALA A 236 20.59 -1.45 24.46
N LYS A 237 21.02 -1.94 25.60
CA LYS A 237 20.78 -3.32 26.06
C LYS A 237 19.29 -3.66 26.29
N TYR A 238 18.40 -2.67 26.31
CA TYR A 238 16.95 -2.86 26.46
C TYR A 238 16.18 -2.62 25.15
N ILE A 239 16.86 -2.31 24.03
CA ILE A 239 16.23 -2.21 22.73
C ILE A 239 15.96 -3.63 22.23
N ASP A 240 14.73 -3.92 21.80
CA ASP A 240 14.26 -5.26 21.52
C ASP A 240 15.07 -5.97 20.44
N VAL A 241 15.44 -5.27 19.34
CA VAL A 241 16.34 -5.80 18.31
C VAL A 241 17.27 -4.71 17.79
N LEU A 242 18.56 -5.04 17.70
CA LEU A 242 19.58 -4.22 17.04
C LEU A 242 20.24 -4.98 15.90
N TRP A 243 20.45 -4.29 14.78
CA TRP A 243 21.30 -4.76 13.70
C TRP A 243 22.54 -3.89 13.59
N PHE A 244 23.68 -4.52 13.43
CA PHE A 244 24.97 -3.86 13.42
C PHE A 244 25.67 -3.99 12.06
N GLU A 245 26.33 -2.92 11.67
CA GLU A 245 27.38 -2.91 10.68
C GLU A 245 28.67 -2.41 11.32
N ASN A 246 29.75 -3.20 11.24
CA ASN A 246 31.05 -2.86 11.82
C ASN A 246 30.98 -2.40 13.31
N HIS A 247 30.21 -3.10 14.15
CA HIS A 247 29.96 -2.81 15.56
C HIS A 247 29.20 -1.48 15.83
N SER A 248 28.67 -0.83 14.80
CA SER A 248 27.80 0.33 14.94
C SER A 248 26.34 -0.06 14.74
N PRO A 249 25.40 0.34 15.61
CA PRO A 249 23.99 0.10 15.39
C PRO A 249 23.52 0.83 14.12
N GLU A 250 23.15 0.08 13.07
CA GLU A 250 22.61 0.61 11.84
C GLU A 250 21.08 0.69 11.90
N TYR A 251 20.45 -0.32 12.51
CA TYR A 251 19.02 -0.35 12.74
C TYR A 251 18.73 -0.67 14.22
N ALA A 252 17.70 -0.02 14.75
CA ALA A 252 17.15 -0.29 16.06
C ALA A 252 15.62 -0.45 15.96
N PHE A 253 15.12 -1.53 16.54
CA PHE A 253 13.70 -1.88 16.50
C PHE A 253 13.17 -2.04 17.92
N GLU A 254 12.00 -1.47 18.16
CA GLU A 254 11.20 -1.65 19.37
C GLU A 254 9.87 -2.30 18.99
N VAL A 255 9.56 -3.42 19.60
CA VAL A 255 8.35 -4.20 19.33
C VAL A 255 7.27 -3.85 20.34
N ILE A 256 6.28 -3.08 19.90
CA ILE A 256 5.19 -2.61 20.76
C ILE A 256 3.92 -3.39 20.46
N HIS A 257 3.51 -4.24 21.38
CA HIS A 257 2.28 -5.03 21.21
C HIS A 257 1.06 -4.35 21.86
N LYS A 258 1.21 -3.81 23.10
CA LYS A 258 0.11 -3.16 23.84
C LYS A 258 0.53 -1.90 24.60
N SER A 259 1.77 -1.81 25.03
CA SER A 259 2.25 -0.71 25.87
C SER A 259 3.76 -0.55 25.71
N GLY A 260 4.33 0.55 26.22
CA GLY A 260 5.78 0.80 26.18
C GLY A 260 6.23 1.77 25.10
N MET A 261 5.32 2.30 24.28
CA MET A 261 5.63 3.22 23.18
C MET A 261 6.47 4.42 23.63
N GLN A 262 6.12 5.03 24.77
CA GLN A 262 6.86 6.19 25.26
C GLN A 262 8.28 5.83 25.70
N ASP A 263 8.47 4.68 26.35
CA ASP A 263 9.80 4.20 26.78
C ASP A 263 10.68 3.87 25.58
N ALA A 264 10.11 3.30 24.53
CA ALA A 264 10.77 3.05 23.25
C ALA A 264 11.32 4.36 22.65
N PHE A 265 10.52 5.41 22.60
CA PHE A 265 10.98 6.73 22.14
C PHE A 265 12.10 7.31 23.00
N VAL A 266 12.08 7.10 24.34
CA VAL A 266 13.17 7.52 25.23
C VAL A 266 14.46 6.76 24.91
N ARG A 267 14.38 5.43 24.70
CA ARG A 267 15.54 4.62 24.31
C ARG A 267 16.10 5.07 22.97
N PHE A 268 15.26 5.31 21.98
CA PHE A 268 15.66 5.82 20.67
C PHE A 268 16.28 7.22 20.73
N GLN A 269 15.74 8.11 21.56
CA GLN A 269 16.32 9.45 21.77
C GLN A 269 17.74 9.35 22.33
N ASN A 270 17.96 8.46 23.29
CA ASN A 270 19.28 8.24 23.86
C ASN A 270 20.24 7.63 22.84
N LEU A 271 19.81 6.58 22.08
CA LEU A 271 20.62 5.97 21.04
C LEU A 271 21.02 6.99 19.98
N ASN A 272 20.07 7.80 19.50
CA ASN A 272 20.28 8.78 18.44
C ASN A 272 21.26 9.92 18.84
N GLN A 273 21.48 10.17 20.13
CA GLN A 273 22.50 11.12 20.58
C GLN A 273 23.92 10.66 20.23
N PHE A 274 24.15 9.35 20.19
CA PHE A 274 25.46 8.74 19.90
C PHE A 274 25.57 8.25 18.46
N PHE A 275 24.47 7.73 17.90
CA PHE A 275 24.41 7.08 16.57
C PHE A 275 23.34 7.72 15.71
N LYS A 276 23.60 8.93 15.21
CA LYS A 276 22.66 9.73 14.40
C LYS A 276 22.30 9.10 13.04
N SER A 277 23.10 8.15 12.59
CA SER A 277 22.86 7.41 11.32
C SER A 277 21.99 6.18 11.49
N SER A 278 21.62 5.81 12.73
CA SER A 278 20.77 4.64 12.96
C SER A 278 19.35 4.86 12.44
N ASN A 279 18.80 3.82 11.80
CA ASN A 279 17.41 3.77 11.40
C ASN A 279 16.57 3.26 12.57
N LEU A 280 15.62 4.06 13.02
CA LEU A 280 14.83 3.80 14.22
C LEU A 280 13.41 3.38 13.84
N HIS A 281 12.98 2.21 14.26
CA HIS A 281 11.70 1.63 13.86
C HIS A 281 10.89 1.14 15.05
N ILE A 282 9.63 1.59 15.14
CA ILE A 282 8.61 0.96 15.98
C ILE A 282 7.91 -0.09 15.13
N ILE A 283 7.82 -1.30 15.65
CA ILE A 283 7.12 -2.44 15.03
C ILE A 283 5.95 -2.81 15.91
N GLY A 284 4.76 -2.92 15.34
CA GLY A 284 3.57 -3.27 16.14
C GLY A 284 2.34 -3.54 15.28
N PRO A 285 1.21 -3.94 15.91
CA PRO A 285 -0.04 -4.10 15.18
C PRO A 285 -0.54 -2.75 14.65
N LEU A 286 -1.28 -2.78 13.54
CA LEU A 286 -1.69 -1.56 12.83
C LEU A 286 -2.56 -0.62 13.69
N ASP A 287 -3.33 -1.18 14.62
CA ASP A 287 -4.23 -0.42 15.52
C ASP A 287 -3.51 0.58 16.44
N ILE A 288 -2.21 0.38 16.71
CA ILE A 288 -1.41 1.32 17.53
C ILE A 288 -0.77 2.47 16.74
N GLU A 289 -0.90 2.52 15.41
CA GLU A 289 -0.32 3.58 14.58
C GLU A 289 -0.79 4.98 15.01
N GLY A 290 -2.06 5.12 15.39
CA GLY A 290 -2.61 6.38 15.91
C GLY A 290 -1.96 6.84 17.22
N GLU A 291 -1.59 5.90 18.12
CA GLU A 291 -0.84 6.18 19.33
C GLU A 291 0.61 6.57 19.01
N PHE A 292 1.25 5.85 18.08
CA PHE A 292 2.58 6.18 17.58
C PHE A 292 2.64 7.64 17.10
N GLU A 293 1.74 8.07 16.24
CA GLU A 293 1.70 9.43 15.71
C GLU A 293 1.50 10.48 16.82
N LYS A 294 0.69 10.18 17.83
CA LYS A 294 0.46 11.05 18.98
C LYS A 294 1.72 11.20 19.85
N ILE A 295 2.46 10.11 20.04
CA ILE A 295 3.68 10.12 20.86
C ILE A 295 4.84 10.72 20.07
N ARG A 296 5.00 10.38 18.79
CA ARG A 296 6.03 10.92 17.90
C ARG A 296 6.09 12.44 17.92
N ARG A 297 4.94 13.10 17.92
CA ARG A 297 4.83 14.57 18.00
C ARG A 297 5.39 15.18 19.29
N LYS A 298 5.54 14.40 20.35
CA LYS A 298 6.12 14.86 21.63
C LYS A 298 7.66 14.79 21.62
N PHE A 299 8.24 13.97 20.77
CA PHE A 299 9.69 13.75 20.66
C PHE A 299 10.26 14.45 19.42
N THR A 300 10.15 15.79 19.37
CA THR A 300 10.46 16.62 18.20
C THR A 300 11.88 16.47 17.66
N ASN A 301 12.83 16.07 18.50
CA ASN A 301 14.24 15.89 18.14
C ASN A 301 14.53 14.59 17.39
N ILE A 302 13.59 13.63 17.37
CA ILE A 302 13.69 12.36 16.63
C ILE A 302 12.43 12.04 15.81
N SER A 303 11.44 12.94 15.79
CA SER A 303 10.15 12.72 15.09
C SER A 303 10.32 12.35 13.62
N ASP A 304 11.32 12.91 12.94
CA ASP A 304 11.52 12.73 11.51
C ASP A 304 12.33 11.47 11.16
N VAL A 305 12.96 10.85 12.16
CA VAL A 305 13.82 9.68 11.96
C VAL A 305 13.19 8.38 12.48
N VAL A 306 12.22 8.45 13.40
CA VAL A 306 11.50 7.26 13.87
C VAL A 306 10.35 6.93 12.93
N LYS A 307 10.32 5.67 12.47
CA LYS A 307 9.30 5.14 11.56
C LYS A 307 8.44 4.09 12.25
N PHE A 308 7.18 4.02 11.87
CA PHE A 308 6.28 2.92 12.23
C PHE A 308 6.19 1.92 11.07
N ASN A 309 6.21 0.62 11.40
CA ASN A 309 5.87 -0.45 10.46
C ASN A 309 4.95 -1.45 11.16
N SER A 310 3.90 -1.84 10.49
CA SER A 310 3.00 -2.86 11.00
C SER A 310 3.64 -4.25 10.98
N TYR A 311 3.09 -5.17 11.75
CA TYR A 311 3.47 -6.59 11.70
C TYR A 311 3.31 -7.15 10.28
N ASN A 312 2.27 -6.73 9.55
CA ASN A 312 2.08 -7.16 8.16
C ASN A 312 3.24 -6.70 7.26
N ASN A 313 3.67 -5.43 7.39
CA ASN A 313 4.82 -4.92 6.63
C ASN A 313 6.09 -5.73 6.93
N LEU A 314 6.30 -6.13 8.18
CA LEU A 314 7.43 -6.98 8.57
C LEU A 314 7.35 -8.36 7.94
N ILE A 315 6.18 -9.01 7.98
CA ILE A 315 5.96 -10.34 7.40
C ILE A 315 6.15 -10.31 5.88
N GLU A 316 5.60 -9.31 5.19
CA GLU A 316 5.73 -9.16 3.74
C GLU A 316 7.18 -8.94 3.32
N LEU A 317 7.90 -8.08 4.04
CA LEU A 317 9.32 -7.83 3.79
C LEU A 317 10.15 -9.09 3.99
N HIS A 318 9.98 -9.77 5.11
CA HIS A 318 10.67 -11.02 5.41
C HIS A 318 10.42 -12.08 4.33
N SER A 319 9.15 -12.31 3.97
CA SER A 319 8.76 -13.27 2.92
C SER A 319 9.42 -12.95 1.58
N SER A 320 9.51 -11.68 1.22
CA SER A 320 10.18 -11.23 -0.01
C SER A 320 11.67 -11.56 -0.01
N PHE A 321 12.36 -11.38 1.11
CA PHE A 321 13.77 -11.73 1.25
C PHE A 321 14.03 -13.24 1.22
N VAL A 322 13.15 -14.03 1.87
CA VAL A 322 13.21 -15.50 1.80
C VAL A 322 13.09 -15.97 0.34
N GLU A 323 12.11 -15.44 -0.41
CA GLU A 323 11.91 -15.79 -1.82
C GLU A 323 13.14 -15.43 -2.69
N VAL A 324 13.73 -14.27 -2.47
CA VAL A 324 14.96 -13.86 -3.18
C VAL A 324 16.11 -14.79 -2.85
N ARG A 325 16.29 -15.18 -1.59
CA ARG A 325 17.33 -16.13 -1.17
C ARG A 325 17.15 -17.50 -1.83
N GLU A 326 15.93 -18.05 -1.80
CA GLU A 326 15.61 -19.33 -2.43
C GLU A 326 15.87 -19.31 -3.95
N LYS A 327 15.49 -18.24 -4.63
CA LYS A 327 15.78 -18.05 -6.06
C LYS A 327 17.28 -17.99 -6.33
N ARG A 328 18.05 -17.32 -5.47
CA ARG A 328 19.51 -17.25 -5.57
C ARG A 328 20.17 -18.63 -5.37
N GLU A 329 19.76 -19.36 -4.34
CA GLU A 329 20.27 -20.71 -4.04
C GLU A 329 19.92 -21.72 -5.16
N ASN A 330 18.76 -21.60 -5.78
CA ASN A 330 18.35 -22.44 -6.91
C ASN A 330 19.04 -22.07 -8.24
N PHE A 331 19.60 -20.87 -8.36
CA PHE A 331 20.29 -20.41 -9.56
C PHE A 331 21.80 -20.76 -9.55
N LEU A 332 22.44 -20.81 -8.38
CA LEU A 332 23.86 -21.10 -8.16
C LEU A 332 24.11 -22.60 -7.97
#